data_cbce06a62e43828e37a1a3e87cabf318
#
_entry.id   cbce06a62e43828e37a1a3e87cabf318
#
_cell.length_a   1.000
_cell.length_b   1.000
_cell.length_c   1.000
_cell.angle_alpha   90.00
_cell.angle_beta   90.00
_cell.angle_gamma   90.00
#
_symmetry.space_group_name_H-M   'P 1'
#
loop_
_entity.id
_entity.type
_entity.pdbx_description
1 polymer ?
#
loop_
_entity_poly.entity_id
_entity_poly.type
_entity_poly.pdbx_seq_one_letter_code
_entity_poly.pdbx_strand_id
1 'polypeptide(L)'
;MMKIRNIAVVALALLAPLSMQAQKKKKPVVKKAPVVVVEEPQEDPRITEMREATQQIVFIDSVVVAKNDFLSAIRLNAESGRLDSYDQFFRSEGHEESYVYINEMGNKCYFSDENANSRMQLYTLDKLGEDWSEPLALKGISDGISEANYPFMMTDGTTFYFAAKGEESIGGYDIFVTRADTENGQFLKPENIGMPFNSEANDYMYVVDELSNIGYFVTDRRQPEGKVCVYMFIPPTSRHIYNSDAYTDEQLRGFADISRIANTWGKGTERKLALERLKTIGKTSAAKQSKSAINFIINDRVTYTDISQFQAPESADLYRELQSTKKQLKDTEQLLEKSRNFYAKAKPEDKRVLRTEILDAEKQFVRLTADVKTLEKRIRQAENNIINNSK
;
A
#
# COMPACT_ATOMS: atom_id res chain seq x y z
N MET A 1 54.84 -42.33 -36.09
CA MET A 1 55.62 -43.56 -36.49
C MET A 1 54.79 -44.80 -36.20
N MET A 2 54.66 -45.58 -37.33
CA MET A 2 54.37 -47.04 -37.39
C MET A 2 53.01 -47.53 -36.87
N LYS A 3 52.28 -48.04 -37.70
CA LYS A 3 52.11 -49.10 -38.78
C LYS A 3 51.03 -50.08 -38.26
N ILE A 4 49.87 -50.11 -38.88
CA ILE A 4 49.28 -51.13 -39.78
C ILE A 4 49.57 -52.61 -39.39
N ARG A 5 48.43 -53.40 -39.19
CA ARG A 5 48.33 -54.66 -40.03
C ARG A 5 46.88 -55.21 -39.94
N ASN A 6 46.31 -55.32 -41.14
CA ASN A 6 45.16 -56.16 -41.47
C ASN A 6 45.44 -57.63 -41.30
N ILE A 7 44.46 -58.46 -41.00
CA ILE A 7 44.39 -59.83 -41.40
C ILE A 7 42.92 -60.13 -41.76
N ALA A 8 42.75 -60.41 -43.03
CA ALA A 8 41.59 -61.03 -43.66
C ALA A 8 41.71 -62.56 -43.51
N VAL A 9 40.59 -63.27 -43.24
CA VAL A 9 40.50 -64.71 -43.49
C VAL A 9 39.16 -65.02 -44.16
N VAL A 10 39.33 -65.77 -45.17
CA VAL A 10 38.51 -66.19 -46.30
C VAL A 10 37.38 -67.15 -45.90
N ALA A 11 36.34 -67.12 -46.69
CA ALA A 11 35.14 -67.95 -46.75
C ALA A 11 35.33 -69.47 -46.86
N LEU A 12 34.37 -70.20 -46.41
CA LEU A 12 34.05 -71.50 -47.06
C LEU A 12 32.53 -71.70 -47.03
N ALA A 13 31.93 -71.80 -48.17
CA ALA A 13 30.53 -72.10 -48.42
C ALA A 13 30.34 -73.64 -48.41
N LEU A 14 29.28 -74.10 -47.77
CA LEU A 14 28.74 -75.44 -47.97
C LEU A 14 27.22 -75.35 -48.16
N LEU A 15 26.80 -75.72 -49.34
CA LEU A 15 25.40 -75.89 -49.78
C LEU A 15 24.81 -77.18 -49.25
N ALA A 16 23.57 -77.16 -48.69
CA ALA A 16 22.69 -78.30 -48.55
C ALA A 16 21.21 -77.83 -48.57
N PRO A 17 20.24 -78.65 -48.94
CA PRO A 17 19.09 -78.22 -49.74
C PRO A 17 17.85 -77.87 -48.96
N LEU A 18 16.98 -77.10 -49.66
CA LEU A 18 15.61 -76.70 -49.21
C LEU A 18 14.71 -77.82 -48.77
N SER A 19 14.03 -77.64 -47.65
CA SER A 19 12.69 -78.12 -47.40
C SER A 19 11.79 -76.95 -46.98
N MET A 20 10.88 -76.56 -47.88
CA MET A 20 9.85 -75.55 -47.63
C MET A 20 8.81 -76.09 -46.60
N GLN A 21 8.77 -75.57 -45.42
CA GLN A 21 7.65 -75.61 -44.55
C GLN A 21 7.09 -74.24 -44.31
N ALA A 22 5.85 -74.00 -44.73
CA ALA A 22 5.13 -72.77 -44.55
C ALA A 22 4.80 -72.54 -43.06
N GLN A 23 5.55 -71.72 -42.41
CA GLN A 23 5.23 -71.22 -41.07
C GLN A 23 4.35 -69.98 -41.18
N LYS A 24 3.10 -70.03 -40.67
CA LYS A 24 2.20 -68.92 -40.49
C LYS A 24 2.89 -67.88 -39.56
N LYS A 25 3.25 -66.72 -40.11
CA LYS A 25 3.74 -65.59 -39.33
C LYS A 25 2.68 -65.16 -38.35
N LYS A 26 2.87 -65.41 -37.04
CA LYS A 26 2.15 -64.74 -35.95
C LYS A 26 2.62 -63.28 -35.96
N LYS A 27 1.65 -62.34 -36.11
CA LYS A 27 1.91 -60.90 -35.95
C LYS A 27 2.46 -60.65 -34.52
N PRO A 28 3.51 -59.81 -34.37
CA PRO A 28 4.01 -59.48 -33.05
C PRO A 28 2.91 -58.74 -32.28
N VAL A 29 2.58 -59.25 -31.10
CA VAL A 29 1.71 -58.55 -30.12
C VAL A 29 2.53 -57.38 -29.59
N VAL A 30 2.23 -56.20 -30.08
CA VAL A 30 2.76 -54.94 -29.51
C VAL A 30 2.17 -54.88 -28.08
N LYS A 31 2.97 -55.20 -27.08
CA LYS A 31 2.65 -54.87 -25.69
C LYS A 31 2.56 -53.35 -25.61
N LYS A 32 1.34 -52.79 -25.49
CA LYS A 32 1.17 -51.38 -25.10
C LYS A 32 1.97 -51.17 -23.82
N ALA A 33 2.93 -50.24 -23.84
CA ALA A 33 3.56 -49.76 -22.62
C ALA A 33 2.47 -49.31 -21.64
N PRO A 34 2.62 -49.54 -20.33
CA PRO A 34 1.67 -49.01 -19.38
C PRO A 34 1.59 -47.48 -19.61
N VAL A 35 0.39 -46.96 -19.84
CA VAL A 35 0.12 -45.53 -19.81
C VAL A 35 0.39 -45.14 -18.37
N VAL A 36 1.50 -44.45 -18.12
CA VAL A 36 1.73 -43.77 -16.87
C VAL A 36 0.69 -42.64 -16.88
N VAL A 37 -0.43 -42.85 -16.19
CA VAL A 37 -1.34 -41.78 -15.83
C VAL A 37 -0.50 -40.90 -14.90
N VAL A 38 0.06 -39.83 -15.41
CA VAL A 38 0.56 -38.74 -14.58
C VAL A 38 -0.72 -38.17 -13.98
N GLU A 39 -1.01 -38.45 -12.73
CA GLU A 39 -2.01 -37.73 -11.98
C GLU A 39 -1.60 -36.28 -12.04
N GLU A 40 -2.40 -35.43 -12.70
CA GLU A 40 -2.23 -33.98 -12.63
C GLU A 40 -2.29 -33.63 -11.14
N PRO A 41 -1.36 -32.73 -10.67
CA PRO A 41 -1.40 -32.28 -9.28
C PRO A 41 -2.81 -31.77 -9.00
N GLN A 42 -3.48 -32.36 -7.99
CA GLN A 42 -4.80 -31.87 -7.56
C GLN A 42 -4.65 -30.40 -7.13
N GLU A 43 -5.33 -29.49 -7.84
CA GLU A 43 -5.38 -28.07 -7.49
C GLU A 43 -5.96 -27.93 -6.07
N ASP A 44 -5.42 -27.03 -5.26
CA ASP A 44 -5.95 -26.73 -3.92
C ASP A 44 -7.43 -26.32 -4.05
N PRO A 45 -8.36 -27.01 -3.36
CA PRO A 45 -9.79 -26.69 -3.45
C PRO A 45 -10.12 -25.24 -3.16
N ARG A 46 -9.33 -24.56 -2.31
CA ARG A 46 -9.49 -23.13 -2.00
C ARG A 46 -9.31 -22.24 -3.24
N ILE A 47 -8.38 -22.59 -4.13
CA ILE A 47 -8.15 -21.87 -5.39
C ILE A 47 -9.38 -21.95 -6.28
N THR A 48 -10.01 -23.13 -6.36
CA THR A 48 -11.23 -23.31 -7.13
C THR A 48 -12.38 -22.47 -6.57
N GLU A 49 -12.61 -22.52 -5.25
CA GLU A 49 -13.64 -21.70 -4.58
C GLU A 49 -13.40 -20.21 -4.75
N MET A 50 -12.14 -19.74 -4.60
CA MET A 50 -11.79 -18.32 -4.81
C MET A 50 -11.99 -17.89 -6.26
N ARG A 51 -11.73 -18.78 -7.22
CA ARG A 51 -11.94 -18.51 -8.65
C ARG A 51 -13.41 -18.33 -8.97
N GLU A 52 -14.29 -19.18 -8.42
CA GLU A 52 -15.74 -19.03 -8.57
C GLU A 52 -16.26 -17.74 -7.93
N ALA A 53 -15.61 -17.28 -6.85
CA ALA A 53 -15.92 -16.03 -6.15
C ALA A 53 -15.14 -14.81 -6.67
N THR A 54 -14.54 -14.90 -7.87
CA THR A 54 -13.74 -13.81 -8.47
C THR A 54 -14.55 -12.51 -8.59
N GLN A 55 -14.01 -11.44 -8.05
CA GLN A 55 -14.64 -10.11 -8.07
C GLN A 55 -14.58 -9.49 -9.46
N GLN A 56 -15.65 -8.77 -9.83
CA GLN A 56 -15.69 -7.97 -11.04
C GLN A 56 -14.94 -6.65 -10.81
N ILE A 57 -13.74 -6.56 -11.34
CA ILE A 57 -12.87 -5.38 -11.22
C ILE A 57 -12.54 -4.85 -12.61
N VAL A 58 -12.64 -3.54 -12.81
CA VAL A 58 -12.20 -2.89 -14.04
C VAL A 58 -10.74 -2.45 -13.85
N PHE A 59 -9.81 -3.16 -14.45
CA PHE A 59 -8.40 -2.75 -14.49
C PHE A 59 -8.21 -1.69 -15.58
N ILE A 60 -7.59 -0.57 -15.22
CA ILE A 60 -7.44 0.61 -16.08
C ILE A 60 -6.18 0.50 -16.93
N ASP A 61 -5.07 0.22 -16.28
CA ASP A 61 -3.71 0.18 -16.82
C ASP A 61 -2.79 -0.66 -15.94
N SER A 62 -1.57 -0.91 -16.40
CA SER A 62 -0.55 -1.59 -15.60
C SER A 62 0.85 -1.16 -16.02
N VAL A 63 1.79 -1.21 -15.08
CA VAL A 63 3.20 -0.92 -15.34
C VAL A 63 4.08 -1.93 -14.60
N VAL A 64 5.14 -2.39 -15.26
CA VAL A 64 6.15 -3.28 -14.65
C VAL A 64 7.34 -2.43 -14.22
N VAL A 65 7.71 -2.57 -12.94
CA VAL A 65 8.80 -1.82 -12.31
C VAL A 65 9.72 -2.76 -11.51
N ALA A 66 10.84 -2.24 -11.02
CA ALA A 66 11.64 -2.98 -10.05
C ALA A 66 10.87 -3.15 -8.73
N LYS A 67 11.03 -4.30 -8.05
CA LYS A 67 10.35 -4.59 -6.79
C LYS A 67 10.63 -3.49 -5.74
N ASN A 68 11.86 -3.00 -5.66
CA ASN A 68 12.25 -1.98 -4.67
C ASN A 68 11.82 -0.55 -5.05
N ASP A 69 11.18 -0.34 -6.22
CA ASP A 69 10.79 0.98 -6.72
C ASP A 69 9.28 1.11 -7.02
N PHE A 70 8.48 0.12 -6.65
CA PHE A 70 7.07 0.12 -7.04
C PHE A 70 6.26 1.28 -6.42
N LEU A 71 6.69 1.83 -5.29
CA LEU A 71 6.03 3.00 -4.69
C LEU A 71 6.03 4.20 -5.65
N SER A 72 7.05 4.33 -6.52
CA SER A 72 7.13 5.40 -7.51
C SER A 72 5.99 5.37 -8.54
N ALA A 73 5.38 4.19 -8.75
CA ALA A 73 4.25 3.98 -9.65
C ALA A 73 2.89 4.24 -8.97
N ILE A 74 2.84 4.35 -7.64
CA ILE A 74 1.63 4.62 -6.87
C ILE A 74 1.51 6.12 -6.62
N ARG A 75 0.40 6.71 -7.06
CA ARG A 75 0.13 8.13 -6.87
C ARG A 75 -1.13 8.29 -6.04
N LEU A 76 -0.99 8.92 -4.88
CA LEU A 76 -2.08 9.20 -3.96
C LEU A 76 -2.32 10.70 -3.86
N ASN A 77 -3.57 11.09 -3.67
CA ASN A 77 -3.89 12.40 -3.16
C ASN A 77 -3.53 12.49 -1.68
N ALA A 78 -3.20 13.69 -1.21
CA ALA A 78 -2.82 13.92 0.18
C ALA A 78 -3.92 13.49 1.18
N GLU A 79 -5.18 13.55 0.75
CA GLU A 79 -6.35 13.12 1.53
C GLU A 79 -6.41 11.59 1.73
N SER A 80 -5.70 10.81 0.92
CA SER A 80 -5.59 9.35 1.07
C SER A 80 -4.35 8.91 1.85
N GLY A 81 -3.62 9.87 2.43
CA GLY A 81 -2.38 9.62 3.16
C GLY A 81 -1.16 9.49 2.25
N ARG A 82 -0.10 8.88 2.76
CA ARG A 82 1.19 8.75 2.08
C ARG A 82 1.83 7.38 2.34
N LEU A 83 2.51 6.88 1.34
CA LEU A 83 3.35 5.68 1.42
C LEU A 83 4.83 6.08 1.32
N ASP A 84 5.64 5.53 2.20
CA ASP A 84 7.09 5.68 2.20
C ASP A 84 7.77 4.31 2.38
N SER A 85 9.05 4.16 2.02
CA SER A 85 9.86 3.07 2.53
C SER A 85 10.21 3.33 3.99
N TYR A 86 10.47 2.26 4.75
CA TYR A 86 10.89 2.37 6.16
C TYR A 86 12.13 3.25 6.30
N ASP A 87 13.16 2.98 5.51
CA ASP A 87 14.43 3.70 5.59
C ASP A 87 14.30 5.19 5.28
N GLN A 88 13.40 5.56 4.35
CA GLN A 88 13.14 6.97 4.06
C GLN A 88 12.40 7.67 5.21
N PHE A 89 11.43 7.01 5.83
CA PHE A 89 10.62 7.58 6.91
C PHE A 89 11.43 7.71 8.21
N PHE A 90 12.11 6.64 8.63
CA PHE A 90 12.88 6.60 9.88
C PHE A 90 14.32 7.09 9.74
N ARG A 91 14.78 7.39 8.52
CA ARG A 91 16.18 7.77 8.20
C ARG A 91 17.18 6.72 8.66
N SER A 92 16.87 5.47 8.38
CA SER A 92 17.66 4.28 8.68
C SER A 92 18.16 3.60 7.41
N GLU A 93 18.83 2.48 7.52
CA GLU A 93 19.31 1.64 6.43
C GLU A 93 19.08 0.17 6.78
N GLY A 94 18.84 -0.67 5.76
CA GLY A 94 18.74 -2.12 5.93
C GLY A 94 17.33 -2.67 6.08
N HIS A 95 16.29 -1.86 5.85
CA HIS A 95 14.88 -2.26 5.92
C HIS A 95 14.22 -2.19 4.54
N GLU A 96 14.92 -2.67 3.50
CA GLU A 96 14.52 -2.54 2.09
C GLU A 96 13.14 -3.15 1.77
N GLU A 97 12.69 -4.13 2.55
CA GLU A 97 11.39 -4.78 2.38
C GLU A 97 10.32 -4.26 3.36
N SER A 98 10.59 -3.20 4.12
CA SER A 98 9.66 -2.61 5.08
C SER A 98 9.03 -1.33 4.54
N TYR A 99 7.72 -1.17 4.76
CA TYR A 99 6.93 -0.08 4.20
C TYR A 99 6.12 0.62 5.28
N VAL A 100 5.88 1.92 5.07
CA VAL A 100 5.17 2.80 6.00
C VAL A 100 4.00 3.45 5.29
N TYR A 101 2.83 3.38 5.90
CA TYR A 101 1.69 4.22 5.54
C TYR A 101 1.50 5.31 6.61
N ILE A 102 1.35 6.54 6.20
CA ILE A 102 1.07 7.69 7.06
C ILE A 102 -0.30 8.24 6.68
N ASN A 103 -1.18 8.44 7.67
CA ASN A 103 -2.50 8.98 7.43
C ASN A 103 -2.47 10.42 6.89
N GLU A 104 -3.61 10.90 6.38
CA GLU A 104 -3.79 12.22 5.77
C GLU A 104 -3.46 13.38 6.72
N MET A 105 -3.67 13.21 8.03
CA MET A 105 -3.33 14.20 9.05
C MET A 105 -1.84 14.19 9.43
N GLY A 106 -1.09 13.16 9.02
CA GLY A 106 0.33 13.01 9.35
C GLY A 106 0.60 12.77 10.84
N ASN A 107 -0.40 12.29 11.59
CA ASN A 107 -0.32 12.08 13.03
C ASN A 107 -0.41 10.60 13.45
N LYS A 108 -0.58 9.69 12.52
CA LYS A 108 -0.57 8.25 12.74
C LYS A 108 0.11 7.55 11.58
N CYS A 109 0.97 6.58 11.88
CA CYS A 109 1.52 5.70 10.86
C CYS A 109 1.37 4.23 11.23
N TYR A 110 1.34 3.41 10.18
CA TYR A 110 1.39 1.96 10.24
C TYR A 110 2.60 1.51 9.44
N PHE A 111 3.36 0.58 9.94
CA PHE A 111 4.58 0.12 9.27
C PHE A 111 4.88 -1.33 9.57
N SER A 112 5.72 -1.94 8.77
CA SER A 112 6.24 -3.29 8.97
C SER A 112 7.69 -3.24 9.42
N ASP A 113 8.03 -4.11 10.36
CA ASP A 113 9.40 -4.30 10.83
C ASP A 113 9.58 -5.75 11.31
N GLU A 114 10.82 -6.21 11.43
CA GLU A 114 11.12 -7.53 11.97
C GLU A 114 10.86 -7.56 13.48
N ASN A 115 10.17 -8.59 13.92
CA ASN A 115 10.04 -8.87 15.36
C ASN A 115 11.25 -9.63 15.89
N ALA A 116 11.26 -9.95 17.18
CA ALA A 116 12.35 -10.69 17.85
C ALA A 116 12.66 -12.08 17.25
N ASN A 117 11.79 -12.61 16.39
CA ASN A 117 11.94 -13.89 15.69
C ASN A 117 12.34 -13.70 14.21
N SER A 118 12.77 -12.52 13.80
CA SER A 118 13.08 -12.13 12.40
C SER A 118 11.92 -12.42 11.44
N ARG A 119 10.69 -12.11 11.87
CA ARG A 119 9.49 -12.20 11.06
C ARG A 119 8.87 -10.83 10.92
N MET A 120 8.45 -10.49 9.71
CA MET A 120 7.77 -9.24 9.43
C MET A 120 6.45 -9.16 10.21
N GLN A 121 6.29 -8.10 10.97
CA GLN A 121 5.11 -7.79 11.78
C GLN A 121 4.69 -6.35 11.60
N LEU A 122 3.41 -6.06 11.80
CA LEU A 122 2.86 -4.71 11.67
C LEU A 122 2.82 -4.00 13.01
N TYR A 123 3.20 -2.73 12.95
CA TYR A 123 3.26 -1.80 14.08
C TYR A 123 2.52 -0.51 13.76
N THR A 124 2.18 0.25 14.79
CA THR A 124 1.66 1.61 14.68
C THR A 124 2.41 2.57 15.58
N LEU A 125 2.48 3.82 15.15
CA LEU A 125 2.93 4.96 15.93
C LEU A 125 1.88 6.05 15.90
N ASP A 126 1.69 6.72 17.02
CA ASP A 126 0.93 7.95 17.12
C ASP A 126 1.89 9.13 17.30
N LYS A 127 1.61 10.23 16.63
CA LYS A 127 2.42 11.45 16.77
C LYS A 127 1.99 12.22 18.01
N LEU A 128 2.94 12.39 18.92
CA LEU A 128 2.77 13.11 20.19
C LEU A 128 3.51 14.45 20.09
N GLY A 129 2.82 15.51 19.68
CA GLY A 129 3.44 16.80 19.38
C GLY A 129 4.33 16.71 18.12
N GLU A 130 5.63 16.87 18.27
CA GLU A 130 6.62 16.72 17.16
C GLU A 130 7.21 15.31 17.09
N ASP A 131 7.12 14.52 18.15
CA ASP A 131 7.74 13.22 18.26
C ASP A 131 6.73 12.09 18.03
N TRP A 132 7.22 10.95 17.55
CA TRP A 132 6.43 9.73 17.43
C TRP A 132 6.49 8.94 18.75
N SER A 133 5.40 8.26 19.08
CA SER A 133 5.33 7.33 20.23
C SER A 133 6.29 6.15 20.06
N GLU A 134 6.43 5.33 21.10
CA GLU A 134 7.06 4.02 20.95
C GLU A 134 6.20 3.12 20.05
N PRO A 135 6.83 2.23 19.25
CA PRO A 135 6.14 1.28 18.38
C PRO A 135 5.21 0.34 19.16
N LEU A 136 3.97 0.23 18.71
CA LEU A 136 3.00 -0.72 19.24
C LEU A 136 2.65 -1.76 18.19
N ALA A 137 2.87 -3.05 18.49
CA ALA A 137 2.44 -4.13 17.61
C ALA A 137 0.91 -4.15 17.46
N LEU A 138 0.43 -4.31 16.22
CA LEU A 138 -1.01 -4.39 15.96
C LEU A 138 -1.57 -5.69 16.55
N LYS A 139 -2.66 -5.56 17.31
CA LYS A 139 -3.35 -6.68 17.95
C LYS A 139 -4.54 -7.13 17.11
N GLY A 140 -4.83 -8.44 17.14
CA GLY A 140 -5.98 -9.05 16.46
C GLY A 140 -5.68 -9.55 15.04
N ILE A 141 -4.51 -9.23 14.47
CA ILE A 141 -4.15 -9.64 13.11
C ILE A 141 -3.17 -10.83 13.03
N SER A 142 -2.67 -11.32 14.16
CA SER A 142 -1.60 -12.35 14.19
C SER A 142 -2.11 -13.78 14.17
N ASP A 143 -3.42 -14.00 14.31
CA ASP A 143 -3.99 -15.35 14.36
C ASP A 143 -3.96 -16.00 12.96
N GLY A 144 -3.23 -17.13 12.84
CA GLY A 144 -3.03 -17.82 11.57
C GLY A 144 -2.08 -17.10 10.59
N ILE A 145 -1.46 -15.97 10.97
CA ILE A 145 -0.54 -15.18 10.14
C ILE A 145 0.90 -15.36 10.65
N SER A 146 1.80 -15.75 9.76
CA SER A 146 3.23 -15.93 10.05
C SER A 146 4.06 -14.68 9.80
N GLU A 147 3.72 -13.92 8.78
CA GLU A 147 4.36 -12.64 8.40
C GLU A 147 3.29 -11.67 7.90
N ALA A 148 3.44 -10.38 8.20
CA ALA A 148 2.57 -9.32 7.72
C ALA A 148 3.36 -8.07 7.32
N ASN A 149 3.01 -7.47 6.16
CA ASN A 149 3.72 -6.34 5.57
C ASN A 149 2.77 -5.47 4.73
N TYR A 150 3.27 -4.39 4.13
CA TYR A 150 2.58 -3.53 3.16
C TYR A 150 1.26 -2.94 3.68
N PRO A 151 1.29 -2.23 4.81
CA PRO A 151 0.08 -1.70 5.45
C PRO A 151 -0.54 -0.55 4.64
N PHE A 152 -1.88 -0.51 4.61
CA PHE A 152 -2.65 0.60 4.08
C PHE A 152 -3.97 0.76 4.85
N MET A 153 -4.22 1.94 5.42
CA MET A 153 -5.47 2.30 6.08
C MET A 153 -6.32 3.15 5.14
N MET A 154 -7.58 2.80 4.99
CA MET A 154 -8.55 3.61 4.26
C MET A 154 -8.84 4.92 4.98
N THR A 155 -9.38 5.92 4.26
CA THR A 155 -9.73 7.23 4.83
C THR A 155 -10.85 7.17 5.86
N ASP A 156 -11.60 6.06 5.92
CA ASP A 156 -12.59 5.80 6.96
C ASP A 156 -11.96 5.56 8.36
N GLY A 157 -10.63 5.40 8.43
CA GLY A 157 -9.88 5.16 9.66
C GLY A 157 -10.14 3.81 10.32
N THR A 158 -10.88 2.92 9.67
CA THR A 158 -11.28 1.62 10.21
C THR A 158 -10.91 0.44 9.30
N THR A 159 -11.04 0.58 7.99
CA THR A 159 -10.74 -0.48 7.03
C THR A 159 -9.24 -0.51 6.73
N PHE A 160 -8.60 -1.63 7.02
CA PHE A 160 -7.15 -1.78 6.93
C PHE A 160 -6.78 -2.94 6.02
N TYR A 161 -5.99 -2.66 4.99
CA TYR A 161 -5.42 -3.63 4.06
C TYR A 161 -3.94 -3.85 4.37
N PHE A 162 -3.48 -5.08 4.20
CA PHE A 162 -2.07 -5.46 4.32
C PHE A 162 -1.82 -6.76 3.57
N ALA A 163 -0.56 -7.06 3.28
CA ALA A 163 -0.20 -8.37 2.75
C ALA A 163 0.31 -9.27 3.86
N ALA A 164 -0.03 -10.55 3.81
CA ALA A 164 0.39 -11.51 4.82
C ALA A 164 0.66 -12.90 4.20
N LYS A 165 1.52 -13.65 4.90
CA LYS A 165 1.69 -15.09 4.72
C LYS A 165 1.04 -15.79 5.91
N GLY A 166 0.26 -16.82 5.66
CA GLY A 166 -0.44 -17.53 6.73
C GLY A 166 -1.25 -18.70 6.22
N GLU A 167 -2.06 -19.28 7.11
CA GLU A 167 -2.87 -20.47 6.82
C GLU A 167 -3.92 -20.22 5.73
N GLU A 168 -4.44 -19.00 5.62
CA GLU A 168 -5.43 -18.60 4.63
C GLU A 168 -4.81 -18.03 3.34
N SER A 169 -3.48 -17.94 3.24
CA SER A 169 -2.79 -17.56 1.99
C SER A 169 -2.82 -18.72 1.00
N ILE A 170 -2.97 -18.42 -0.30
CA ILE A 170 -2.93 -19.38 -1.40
C ILE A 170 -1.60 -19.38 -2.14
N GLY A 171 -0.80 -18.32 -1.94
CA GLY A 171 0.53 -18.16 -2.51
C GLY A 171 1.58 -17.79 -1.47
N GLY A 172 2.41 -16.81 -1.83
CA GLY A 172 3.37 -16.20 -0.91
C GLY A 172 2.67 -15.19 0.00
N TYR A 173 2.90 -13.88 -0.25
CA TYR A 173 2.08 -12.83 0.33
C TYR A 173 0.74 -12.77 -0.39
N ASP A 174 -0.34 -12.77 0.37
CA ASP A 174 -1.71 -12.50 -0.09
C ASP A 174 -2.22 -11.22 0.57
N ILE A 175 -3.13 -10.51 -0.08
CA ILE A 175 -3.78 -9.32 0.48
C ILE A 175 -4.91 -9.75 1.41
N PHE A 176 -4.89 -9.18 2.60
CA PHE A 176 -5.93 -9.32 3.62
C PHE A 176 -6.58 -7.98 3.93
N VAL A 177 -7.82 -8.04 4.37
CA VAL A 177 -8.56 -6.89 4.88
C VAL A 177 -9.04 -7.17 6.30
N THR A 178 -8.97 -6.16 7.15
CA THR A 178 -9.55 -6.19 8.49
C THR A 178 -10.17 -4.85 8.84
N ARG A 179 -10.82 -4.76 9.98
CA ARG A 179 -11.38 -3.52 10.51
C ARG A 179 -10.90 -3.28 11.93
N ALA A 180 -10.56 -2.02 12.21
CA ALA A 180 -10.28 -1.59 13.57
C ALA A 180 -11.58 -1.61 14.39
N ASP A 181 -11.55 -2.28 15.54
CA ASP A 181 -12.57 -2.19 16.55
C ASP A 181 -12.30 -0.95 17.42
N THR A 182 -13.14 0.05 17.26
CA THR A 182 -12.99 1.34 17.94
C THR A 182 -13.24 1.28 19.44
N GLU A 183 -13.87 0.20 19.95
CA GLU A 183 -14.18 0.04 21.37
C GLU A 183 -12.96 -0.46 22.16
N ASN A 184 -12.17 -1.36 21.59
CA ASN A 184 -11.04 -1.99 22.28
C ASN A 184 -9.66 -1.68 21.67
N GLY A 185 -9.60 -0.96 20.54
CA GLY A 185 -8.37 -0.57 19.85
C GLY A 185 -7.61 -1.75 19.21
N GLN A 186 -8.31 -2.85 18.93
CA GLN A 186 -7.76 -4.02 18.26
C GLN A 186 -8.35 -4.12 16.83
N PHE A 187 -7.73 -4.95 16.01
CA PHE A 187 -8.31 -5.30 14.71
C PHE A 187 -9.14 -6.58 14.82
N LEU A 188 -10.18 -6.69 14.02
CA LEU A 188 -10.95 -7.91 13.85
C LEU A 188 -10.10 -8.97 13.13
N LYS A 189 -10.54 -10.24 13.12
CA LYS A 189 -9.88 -11.30 12.36
C LYS A 189 -9.76 -10.87 10.89
N PRO A 190 -8.56 -10.91 10.28
CA PRO A 190 -8.39 -10.60 8.88
C PRO A 190 -9.07 -11.60 7.97
N GLU A 191 -9.55 -11.12 6.83
CA GLU A 191 -10.14 -11.91 5.76
C GLU A 191 -9.29 -11.79 4.50
N ASN A 192 -8.99 -12.91 3.84
CA ASN A 192 -8.36 -12.94 2.52
C ASN A 192 -9.32 -12.31 1.50
N ILE A 193 -8.87 -11.29 0.73
CA ILE A 193 -9.76 -10.58 -0.19
C ILE A 193 -10.12 -11.37 -1.44
N GLY A 194 -9.41 -12.47 -1.70
CA GLY A 194 -9.68 -13.40 -2.80
C GLY A 194 -9.26 -12.88 -4.18
N MET A 195 -9.71 -13.60 -5.21
CA MET A 195 -9.40 -13.24 -6.59
C MET A 195 -10.26 -12.09 -7.10
N PRO A 196 -9.72 -11.24 -7.99
CA PRO A 196 -8.47 -11.41 -8.76
C PRO A 196 -7.20 -10.90 -8.06
N PHE A 197 -7.29 -10.38 -6.84
CA PHE A 197 -6.15 -9.75 -6.17
C PHE A 197 -5.15 -10.78 -5.64
N ASN A 198 -5.64 -11.89 -5.05
CA ASN A 198 -4.77 -12.94 -4.53
C ASN A 198 -4.54 -14.06 -5.56
N SER A 199 -3.34 -14.65 -5.54
CA SER A 199 -2.86 -15.66 -6.48
C SER A 199 -1.82 -16.57 -5.83
N GLU A 200 -1.37 -17.60 -6.55
CA GLU A 200 -0.26 -18.46 -6.11
C GLU A 200 1.11 -17.77 -6.07
N ALA A 201 1.22 -16.52 -6.56
CA ALA A 201 2.42 -15.68 -6.49
C ALA A 201 2.46 -14.85 -5.19
N ASN A 202 3.28 -13.79 -5.17
CA ASN A 202 3.20 -12.81 -4.11
C ASN A 202 2.35 -11.63 -4.56
N ASP A 203 1.39 -11.29 -3.75
CA ASP A 203 0.50 -10.15 -3.91
C ASP A 203 0.80 -9.18 -2.76
N TYR A 204 1.51 -8.08 -3.09
CA TYR A 204 2.21 -7.29 -2.09
C TYR A 204 1.39 -6.15 -1.50
N MET A 205 0.70 -5.37 -2.34
CA MET A 205 0.07 -4.15 -1.86
C MET A 205 -1.27 -3.88 -2.54
N TYR A 206 -2.23 -3.45 -1.76
CA TYR A 206 -3.55 -3.00 -2.20
C TYR A 206 -3.83 -1.62 -1.60
N VAL A 207 -4.02 -0.63 -2.45
CA VAL A 207 -4.16 0.78 -2.06
C VAL A 207 -5.32 1.40 -2.81
N VAL A 208 -6.10 2.25 -2.14
CA VAL A 208 -7.23 2.96 -2.76
C VAL A 208 -7.12 4.45 -2.49
N ASP A 209 -7.02 5.23 -3.55
CA ASP A 209 -7.24 6.68 -3.52
C ASP A 209 -8.73 6.95 -3.75
N GLU A 210 -9.48 7.11 -2.66
CA GLU A 210 -10.93 7.31 -2.69
C GLU A 210 -11.30 8.59 -3.42
N LEU A 211 -10.55 9.67 -3.24
CA LEU A 211 -10.82 10.96 -3.87
C LEU A 211 -10.76 10.88 -5.40
N SER A 212 -9.77 10.16 -5.92
CA SER A 212 -9.62 9.94 -7.37
C SER A 212 -10.43 8.75 -7.86
N ASN A 213 -10.96 7.92 -6.96
CA ASN A 213 -11.59 6.63 -7.28
C ASN A 213 -10.67 5.77 -8.15
N ILE A 214 -9.42 5.60 -7.69
CA ILE A 214 -8.37 4.79 -8.32
C ILE A 214 -7.76 3.89 -7.26
N GLY A 215 -7.66 2.60 -7.56
CA GLY A 215 -6.93 1.63 -6.76
C GLY A 215 -5.63 1.22 -7.44
N TYR A 216 -4.67 0.80 -6.62
CA TYR A 216 -3.39 0.22 -7.05
C TYR A 216 -3.22 -1.16 -6.41
N PHE A 217 -2.76 -2.09 -7.20
CA PHE A 217 -2.50 -3.46 -6.77
C PHE A 217 -1.14 -3.91 -7.30
N VAL A 218 -0.30 -4.45 -6.43
CA VAL A 218 1.09 -4.82 -6.74
C VAL A 218 1.30 -6.31 -6.57
N THR A 219 1.83 -6.97 -7.59
CA THR A 219 2.05 -8.42 -7.59
C THR A 219 3.28 -8.79 -8.45
N ASP A 220 3.94 -9.89 -8.12
CA ASP A 220 5.01 -10.46 -8.96
C ASP A 220 4.51 -11.59 -9.87
N ARG A 221 3.19 -11.85 -9.90
CA ARG A 221 2.63 -12.89 -10.80
C ARG A 221 3.09 -12.68 -12.24
N ARG A 222 3.64 -13.72 -12.84
CA ARG A 222 4.14 -13.71 -14.23
C ARG A 222 5.22 -12.66 -14.51
N GLN A 223 5.93 -12.18 -13.48
CA GLN A 223 7.04 -11.26 -13.65
C GLN A 223 8.38 -11.99 -13.48
N PRO A 224 9.44 -11.53 -14.15
CA PRO A 224 10.79 -11.97 -13.85
C PRO A 224 11.18 -11.64 -12.40
N GLU A 225 12.11 -12.41 -11.85
CA GLU A 225 12.67 -12.14 -10.52
C GLU A 225 13.11 -10.67 -10.35
N GLY A 226 12.81 -10.07 -9.23
CA GLY A 226 13.09 -8.66 -8.92
C GLY A 226 12.19 -7.64 -9.63
N LYS A 227 11.15 -8.09 -10.34
CA LYS A 227 10.14 -7.23 -10.97
C LYS A 227 8.76 -7.47 -10.39
N VAL A 228 7.95 -6.42 -10.38
CA VAL A 228 6.53 -6.47 -10.02
C VAL A 228 5.70 -5.72 -11.05
N CYS A 229 4.45 -6.11 -11.17
CA CYS A 229 3.45 -5.39 -11.94
C CYS A 229 2.56 -4.59 -10.97
N VAL A 230 2.45 -3.29 -11.23
CA VAL A 230 1.51 -2.41 -10.54
C VAL A 230 0.30 -2.23 -11.45
N TYR A 231 -0.82 -2.82 -11.07
CA TYR A 231 -2.10 -2.65 -11.75
C TYR A 231 -2.85 -1.46 -11.16
N MET A 232 -3.47 -0.66 -12.02
CA MET A 232 -4.39 0.40 -11.64
C MET A 232 -5.82 -0.07 -11.92
N PHE A 233 -6.72 0.12 -10.98
CA PHE A 233 -8.09 -0.36 -11.11
C PHE A 233 -9.12 0.66 -10.59
N ILE A 234 -10.39 0.47 -10.92
CA ILE A 234 -11.51 1.23 -10.36
C ILE A 234 -12.00 0.49 -9.12
N PRO A 235 -11.88 1.08 -7.92
CA PRO A 235 -12.39 0.46 -6.70
C PRO A 235 -13.89 0.21 -6.81
N PRO A 236 -14.38 -1.01 -6.53
CA PRO A 236 -15.79 -1.31 -6.58
C PRO A 236 -16.51 -0.65 -5.37
N THR A 237 -17.69 -0.10 -5.61
CA THR A 237 -18.56 0.42 -4.54
C THR A 237 -19.22 -0.68 -3.72
N SER A 238 -19.33 -1.86 -4.30
CA SER A 238 -19.85 -3.08 -3.66
C SER A 238 -19.21 -4.30 -4.30
N ARG A 239 -19.11 -5.40 -3.55
CA ARG A 239 -18.54 -6.64 -4.06
C ARG A 239 -19.54 -7.31 -5.03
N HIS A 240 -19.18 -7.36 -6.30
CA HIS A 240 -19.85 -8.14 -7.32
C HIS A 240 -18.92 -9.25 -7.80
N ILE A 241 -19.42 -10.43 -8.01
CA ILE A 241 -18.68 -11.57 -8.56
C ILE A 241 -19.14 -11.86 -9.99
N TYR A 242 -18.29 -12.52 -10.77
CA TYR A 242 -18.66 -12.99 -12.10
C TYR A 242 -19.70 -14.13 -11.96
N ASN A 243 -20.74 -14.07 -12.78
CA ASN A 243 -21.74 -15.14 -12.81
C ASN A 243 -21.21 -16.32 -13.63
N SER A 244 -20.99 -17.48 -12.99
CA SER A 244 -20.50 -18.68 -13.65
C SER A 244 -21.38 -19.16 -14.82
N ASP A 245 -22.68 -18.88 -14.78
CA ASP A 245 -23.60 -19.24 -15.88
C ASP A 245 -23.42 -18.39 -17.14
N ALA A 246 -22.80 -17.20 -17.00
CA ALA A 246 -22.63 -16.23 -18.09
C ALA A 246 -21.26 -16.31 -18.79
N TYR A 247 -20.31 -17.04 -18.21
CA TYR A 247 -18.92 -17.12 -18.69
C TYR A 247 -18.42 -18.57 -18.73
N THR A 248 -17.52 -18.88 -19.64
CA THR A 248 -16.85 -20.17 -19.68
C THR A 248 -15.78 -20.25 -18.57
N ASP A 249 -15.38 -21.47 -18.18
CA ASP A 249 -14.32 -21.69 -17.18
C ASP A 249 -13.00 -20.99 -17.58
N GLU A 250 -12.67 -20.99 -18.89
CA GLU A 250 -11.50 -20.29 -19.40
C GLU A 250 -11.60 -18.77 -19.20
N GLN A 251 -12.79 -18.20 -19.40
CA GLN A 251 -13.03 -16.78 -19.16
C GLN A 251 -12.93 -16.43 -17.67
N LEU A 252 -13.54 -17.25 -16.80
CA LEU A 252 -13.46 -17.09 -15.34
C LEU A 252 -12.02 -17.17 -14.84
N ARG A 253 -11.26 -18.18 -15.31
CA ARG A 253 -9.80 -18.24 -15.05
C ARG A 253 -9.08 -16.99 -15.55
N GLY A 254 -9.40 -16.53 -16.75
CA GLY A 254 -8.81 -15.32 -17.30
C GLY A 254 -9.08 -14.05 -16.49
N PHE A 255 -10.23 -13.92 -15.84
CA PHE A 255 -10.56 -12.84 -14.92
C PHE A 255 -9.82 -12.99 -13.58
N ALA A 256 -9.83 -14.19 -13.00
CA ALA A 256 -9.14 -14.50 -11.75
C ALA A 256 -7.63 -14.23 -11.83
N ASP A 257 -7.01 -14.66 -12.91
CA ASP A 257 -5.56 -14.53 -13.14
C ASP A 257 -5.15 -13.16 -13.70
N ILE A 258 -6.09 -12.29 -14.02
CA ILE A 258 -5.83 -11.03 -14.75
C ILE A 258 -5.03 -11.31 -16.03
N SER A 259 -5.39 -12.34 -16.80
CA SER A 259 -4.65 -12.76 -18.00
C SER A 259 -4.53 -11.63 -19.02
N ARG A 260 -5.59 -10.81 -19.15
CA ARG A 260 -5.63 -9.58 -19.95
C ARG A 260 -6.55 -8.57 -19.28
N ILE A 261 -6.02 -7.42 -18.88
CA ILE A 261 -6.83 -6.33 -18.31
C ILE A 261 -7.94 -5.86 -19.26
N ALA A 262 -7.72 -5.97 -20.58
CA ALA A 262 -8.71 -5.59 -21.59
C ALA A 262 -10.04 -6.37 -21.49
N ASN A 263 -10.01 -7.58 -20.97
CA ASN A 263 -11.21 -8.41 -20.78
C ASN A 263 -12.16 -7.83 -19.72
N THR A 264 -11.67 -6.92 -18.86
CA THR A 264 -12.44 -6.30 -17.78
C THR A 264 -13.08 -4.96 -18.18
N TRP A 265 -12.82 -4.43 -19.40
CA TRP A 265 -13.20 -3.06 -19.76
C TRP A 265 -14.67 -2.89 -20.15
N GLY A 266 -15.39 -3.96 -20.43
CA GLY A 266 -16.79 -3.86 -20.91
C GLY A 266 -16.92 -2.91 -22.10
N LYS A 267 -17.73 -1.85 -21.94
CA LYS A 267 -17.90 -0.80 -22.98
C LYS A 267 -16.73 0.21 -23.02
N GLY A 268 -15.76 0.13 -22.08
CA GLY A 268 -14.58 0.99 -22.02
C GLY A 268 -14.81 2.43 -21.53
N THR A 269 -16.05 2.84 -21.26
CA THR A 269 -16.38 4.20 -20.82
C THR A 269 -15.77 4.50 -19.45
N GLU A 270 -15.92 3.60 -18.50
CA GLU A 270 -15.39 3.75 -17.13
C GLU A 270 -13.87 3.84 -17.13
N ARG A 271 -13.21 2.97 -17.90
CA ARG A 271 -11.75 3.02 -18.08
C ARG A 271 -11.29 4.38 -18.64
N LYS A 272 -11.98 4.94 -19.65
CA LYS A 272 -11.63 6.24 -20.23
C LYS A 272 -11.70 7.36 -19.19
N LEU A 273 -12.75 7.40 -18.39
CA LEU A 273 -12.91 8.38 -17.32
C LEU A 273 -11.83 8.20 -16.23
N ALA A 274 -11.49 6.97 -15.89
CA ALA A 274 -10.45 6.67 -14.92
C ALA A 274 -9.06 7.07 -15.42
N LEU A 275 -8.75 6.87 -16.70
CA LEU A 275 -7.48 7.33 -17.29
C LEU A 275 -7.36 8.87 -17.26
N GLU A 276 -8.46 9.61 -17.45
CA GLU A 276 -8.43 11.06 -17.30
C GLU A 276 -8.17 11.47 -15.83
N ARG A 277 -8.78 10.77 -14.86
CA ARG A 277 -8.50 11.00 -13.44
C ARG A 277 -7.03 10.72 -13.09
N LEU A 278 -6.45 9.61 -13.57
CA LEU A 278 -5.03 9.29 -13.38
C LEU A 278 -4.08 10.40 -13.83
N LYS A 279 -4.41 11.11 -14.92
CA LYS A 279 -3.61 12.24 -15.42
C LYS A 279 -3.65 13.45 -14.49
N THR A 280 -4.65 13.57 -13.64
CA THR A 280 -4.85 14.71 -12.73
C THR A 280 -4.33 14.45 -11.33
N ILE A 281 -4.15 13.17 -10.93
CA ILE A 281 -3.57 12.80 -9.62
C ILE A 281 -2.17 13.42 -9.50
N GLY A 282 -1.91 14.06 -8.38
CA GLY A 282 -0.62 14.74 -8.09
C GLY A 282 -0.49 16.13 -8.73
N LYS A 283 -1.23 16.47 -9.79
CA LYS A 283 -1.23 17.83 -10.33
C LYS A 283 -1.99 18.79 -9.40
N THR A 284 -3.08 18.31 -8.81
CA THR A 284 -3.85 19.05 -7.80
C THR A 284 -3.03 19.24 -6.52
N SER A 285 -2.27 18.23 -6.10
CA SER A 285 -1.37 18.31 -4.94
C SER A 285 -0.18 19.23 -5.20
N ALA A 286 0.45 19.16 -6.38
CA ALA A 286 1.54 20.05 -6.75
C ALA A 286 1.07 21.51 -6.92
N ALA A 287 -0.13 21.73 -7.44
CA ALA A 287 -0.72 23.07 -7.56
C ALA A 287 -1.17 23.62 -6.20
N LYS A 288 -1.57 22.78 -5.23
CA LYS A 288 -1.88 23.19 -3.86
C LYS A 288 -0.63 23.40 -3.02
N GLN A 289 0.45 22.65 -3.24
CA GLN A 289 1.73 22.85 -2.54
C GLN A 289 2.49 24.09 -3.02
N SER A 290 2.26 24.57 -4.24
CA SER A 290 2.91 25.79 -4.77
C SER A 290 2.20 27.10 -4.40
N LYS A 291 0.98 27.04 -3.85
CA LYS A 291 0.28 28.17 -3.24
C LYS A 291 0.05 27.78 -1.79
N SER A 292 0.58 28.56 -0.87
CA SER A 292 0.41 28.41 0.57
C SER A 292 -1.07 28.16 0.91
N ALA A 293 -1.46 26.90 0.91
CA ALA A 293 -2.82 26.52 1.25
C ALA A 293 -3.01 26.91 2.72
N ILE A 294 -3.91 27.85 2.96
CA ILE A 294 -4.32 28.24 4.30
C ILE A 294 -5.65 27.54 4.59
N ASN A 295 -5.91 27.29 5.85
CA ASN A 295 -7.23 26.87 6.32
C ASN A 295 -7.66 27.84 7.43
N PHE A 296 -8.32 28.92 7.03
CA PHE A 296 -8.70 29.96 7.97
C PHE A 296 -10.23 30.18 7.96
N ILE A 297 -10.88 29.78 9.04
CA ILE A 297 -12.32 29.88 9.22
C ILE A 297 -12.67 31.33 9.58
N ILE A 298 -13.40 32.01 8.72
CA ILE A 298 -13.91 33.36 8.94
C ILE A 298 -15.19 33.31 9.78
N ASN A 299 -16.16 32.46 9.37
CA ASN A 299 -17.43 32.21 10.05
C ASN A 299 -18.00 30.83 9.65
N ASP A 300 -19.17 30.48 10.15
CA ASP A 300 -19.81 29.18 9.94
C ASP A 300 -20.09 28.82 8.45
N ARG A 301 -19.94 29.78 7.53
CA ARG A 301 -20.25 29.61 6.11
C ARG A 301 -19.05 29.84 5.21
N VAL A 302 -18.00 30.48 5.71
CA VAL A 302 -16.87 30.93 4.91
C VAL A 302 -15.57 30.49 5.53
N THR A 303 -14.81 29.71 4.77
CA THR A 303 -13.43 29.30 5.10
C THR A 303 -12.53 29.67 3.93
N TYR A 304 -11.44 30.35 4.21
CA TYR A 304 -10.45 30.72 3.20
C TYR A 304 -9.36 29.64 3.11
N THR A 305 -9.07 29.25 1.89
CA THR A 305 -8.06 28.22 1.55
C THR A 305 -6.84 28.82 0.82
N ASP A 306 -6.88 30.10 0.50
CA ASP A 306 -5.78 30.84 -0.14
C ASP A 306 -5.70 32.27 0.41
N ILE A 307 -4.46 32.80 0.55
CA ILE A 307 -4.23 34.17 1.04
C ILE A 307 -4.91 35.22 0.14
N SER A 308 -5.03 34.95 -1.16
CA SER A 308 -5.68 35.86 -2.10
C SER A 308 -7.20 36.03 -1.87
N GLN A 309 -7.80 35.17 -1.05
CA GLN A 309 -9.23 35.26 -0.69
C GLN A 309 -9.52 36.32 0.37
N PHE A 310 -8.50 36.80 1.09
CA PHE A 310 -8.69 37.91 2.02
C PHE A 310 -9.07 39.19 1.27
N GLN A 311 -10.21 39.76 1.69
CA GLN A 311 -10.77 40.96 1.03
C GLN A 311 -10.46 42.26 1.77
N ALA A 312 -10.25 42.22 3.10
CA ALA A 312 -9.84 43.34 3.87
C ALA A 312 -8.35 43.65 3.64
N PRO A 313 -7.97 44.92 3.41
CA PRO A 313 -6.62 45.29 3.04
C PRO A 313 -5.54 44.83 4.02
N GLU A 314 -5.85 44.82 5.32
CA GLU A 314 -4.92 44.41 6.39
C GLU A 314 -4.94 42.89 6.68
N SER A 315 -5.94 42.13 6.23
CA SER A 315 -6.12 40.75 6.63
C SER A 315 -4.98 39.82 6.21
N ALA A 316 -4.42 40.03 5.03
CA ALA A 316 -3.30 39.22 4.54
C ALA A 316 -2.01 39.45 5.38
N ASP A 317 -1.77 40.66 5.82
CA ASP A 317 -0.61 41.01 6.65
C ASP A 317 -0.80 40.51 8.09
N LEU A 318 -2.00 40.70 8.65
CA LEU A 318 -2.37 40.14 9.95
C LEU A 318 -2.29 38.60 9.96
N TYR A 319 -2.60 37.97 8.84
CA TYR A 319 -2.46 36.51 8.72
C TYR A 319 -0.98 36.07 8.70
N ARG A 320 -0.10 36.81 8.03
CA ARG A 320 1.35 36.52 8.09
C ARG A 320 1.90 36.70 9.51
N GLU A 321 1.48 37.76 10.19
CA GLU A 321 1.82 38.00 11.59
C GLU A 321 1.30 36.87 12.49
N LEU A 322 0.07 36.39 12.26
CA LEU A 322 -0.51 35.25 12.96
C LEU A 322 0.34 33.98 12.78
N GLN A 323 0.78 33.68 11.56
CA GLN A 323 1.63 32.51 11.30
C GLN A 323 2.99 32.62 12.01
N SER A 324 3.60 33.79 12.00
CA SER A 324 4.85 34.04 12.73
C SER A 324 4.67 33.87 14.24
N THR A 325 3.56 34.40 14.79
CA THR A 325 3.24 34.30 16.23
C THR A 325 2.94 32.87 16.65
N LYS A 326 2.21 32.09 15.79
CA LYS A 326 1.97 30.66 16.02
C LYS A 326 3.28 29.86 16.03
N LYS A 327 4.22 30.18 15.13
CA LYS A 327 5.54 29.56 15.14
C LYS A 327 6.29 29.85 16.45
N GLN A 328 6.32 31.12 16.88
CA GLN A 328 6.98 31.50 18.15
C GLN A 328 6.33 30.81 19.35
N LEU A 329 5.00 30.68 19.36
CA LEU A 329 4.24 29.98 20.41
C LEU A 329 4.67 28.51 20.49
N LYS A 330 4.77 27.83 19.34
CA LYS A 330 5.21 26.44 19.25
C LYS A 330 6.67 26.27 19.70
N ASP A 331 7.56 27.15 19.26
CA ASP A 331 8.98 27.11 19.66
C ASP A 331 9.12 27.32 21.20
N THR A 332 8.29 28.21 21.78
CA THR A 332 8.26 28.45 23.23
C THR A 332 7.69 27.25 24.00
N GLU A 333 6.67 26.59 23.47
CA GLU A 333 6.10 25.36 24.05
C GLU A 333 7.13 24.23 24.13
N GLN A 334 7.86 24.00 23.05
CA GLN A 334 8.95 23.01 23.01
C GLN A 334 10.09 23.34 23.98
N LEU A 335 10.44 24.65 24.07
CA LEU A 335 11.46 25.09 25.02
C LEU A 335 11.01 24.81 26.46
N LEU A 336 9.75 25.13 26.81
CA LEU A 336 9.16 24.86 28.11
C LEU A 336 9.21 23.36 28.47
N GLU A 337 8.83 22.51 27.54
CA GLU A 337 8.84 21.07 27.77
C GLU A 337 10.25 20.55 28.02
N LYS A 338 11.23 20.93 27.19
CA LYS A 338 12.65 20.59 27.40
C LYS A 338 13.17 21.11 28.73
N SER A 339 12.90 22.37 29.05
CA SER A 339 13.38 22.96 30.32
C SER A 339 12.76 22.31 31.54
N ARG A 340 11.50 21.91 31.51
CA ARG A 340 10.83 21.15 32.58
C ARG A 340 11.44 19.76 32.75
N ASN A 341 11.73 19.07 31.64
CA ASN A 341 12.39 17.76 31.67
C ASN A 341 13.82 17.83 32.24
N PHE A 342 14.57 18.88 31.87
CA PHE A 342 15.88 19.14 32.48
C PHE A 342 15.78 19.49 33.97
N TYR A 343 14.81 20.32 34.35
CA TYR A 343 14.59 20.68 35.76
C TYR A 343 14.28 19.46 36.63
N ALA A 344 13.51 18.50 36.13
CA ALA A 344 13.16 17.30 36.84
C ALA A 344 14.41 16.48 37.23
N LYS A 345 15.41 16.44 36.34
CA LYS A 345 16.66 15.66 36.48
C LYS A 345 17.85 16.47 37.03
N ALA A 346 17.73 17.79 37.18
CA ALA A 346 18.84 18.69 37.53
C ALA A 346 19.20 18.63 39.01
N LYS A 347 20.47 18.95 39.30
CA LYS A 347 20.94 19.11 40.67
C LYS A 347 20.38 20.35 41.33
N PRO A 348 20.33 20.44 42.68
CA PRO A 348 19.75 21.56 43.41
C PRO A 348 20.29 22.94 42.99
N GLU A 349 21.59 23.02 42.70
CA GLU A 349 22.28 24.25 42.26
C GLU A 349 21.79 24.76 40.92
N ASP A 350 21.53 23.87 39.94
CA ASP A 350 21.09 24.20 38.58
C ASP A 350 19.59 24.54 38.55
N LYS A 351 18.80 23.96 39.44
CA LYS A 351 17.34 24.17 39.53
C LYS A 351 16.96 25.63 39.70
N ARG A 352 17.79 26.45 40.34
CA ARG A 352 17.49 27.89 40.53
C ARG A 352 17.51 28.66 39.22
N VAL A 353 18.46 28.36 38.34
CA VAL A 353 18.57 28.99 37.00
C VAL A 353 17.45 28.53 36.12
N LEU A 354 17.27 27.20 35.99
CA LEU A 354 16.25 26.58 35.18
C LEU A 354 14.83 27.04 35.59
N ARG A 355 14.56 27.25 36.89
CA ARG A 355 13.27 27.76 37.36
C ARG A 355 12.99 29.15 36.81
N THR A 356 13.99 30.01 36.75
CA THR A 356 13.80 31.39 36.22
C THR A 356 13.52 31.34 34.72
N GLU A 357 14.26 30.52 33.95
CA GLU A 357 14.04 30.31 32.53
C GLU A 357 12.66 29.77 32.22
N ILE A 358 12.20 28.75 32.98
CA ILE A 358 10.87 28.18 32.85
C ILE A 358 9.78 29.24 33.09
N LEU A 359 9.91 30.02 34.17
CA LEU A 359 8.91 31.05 34.51
C LEU A 359 8.85 32.16 33.46
N ASP A 360 9.96 32.53 32.84
CA ASP A 360 9.98 33.54 31.79
C ASP A 360 9.42 32.99 30.49
N ALA A 361 9.72 31.72 30.12
CA ALA A 361 9.12 31.06 29.00
C ALA A 361 7.60 30.82 29.19
N GLU A 362 7.12 30.54 30.41
CA GLU A 362 5.69 30.46 30.74
C GLU A 362 4.97 31.80 30.53
N LYS A 363 5.57 32.92 30.96
CA LYS A 363 5.01 34.26 30.71
C LYS A 363 4.93 34.53 29.20
N GLN A 364 5.99 34.20 28.48
CA GLN A 364 6.01 34.36 27.01
C GLN A 364 4.95 33.49 26.33
N PHE A 365 4.79 32.25 26.74
CA PHE A 365 3.76 31.35 26.23
C PHE A 365 2.35 31.92 26.41
N VAL A 366 2.04 32.41 27.62
CA VAL A 366 0.73 33.03 27.92
C VAL A 366 0.50 34.25 27.02
N ARG A 367 1.52 35.10 26.85
CA ARG A 367 1.45 36.31 25.99
C ARG A 367 1.17 35.92 24.54
N LEU A 368 2.00 35.02 23.96
CA LEU A 368 1.85 34.58 22.57
C LEU A 368 0.50 33.92 22.33
N THR A 369 -0.05 33.17 23.31
CA THR A 369 -1.39 32.59 23.24
C THR A 369 -2.48 33.66 23.14
N ALA A 370 -2.36 34.75 23.91
CA ALA A 370 -3.27 35.89 23.84
C ALA A 370 -3.15 36.65 22.51
N ASP A 371 -1.93 36.84 22.02
CA ASP A 371 -1.66 37.51 20.75
C ASP A 371 -2.25 36.70 19.55
N VAL A 372 -2.10 35.39 19.51
CA VAL A 372 -2.74 34.51 18.51
C VAL A 372 -4.25 34.70 18.50
N LYS A 373 -4.92 34.64 19.65
CA LYS A 373 -6.37 34.82 19.75
C LYS A 373 -6.81 36.21 19.28
N THR A 374 -6.03 37.24 19.59
CA THR A 374 -6.29 38.62 19.19
C THR A 374 -6.17 38.81 17.69
N LEU A 375 -5.11 38.26 17.07
CA LEU A 375 -4.91 38.32 15.62
C LEU A 375 -6.01 37.58 14.87
N GLU A 376 -6.37 36.37 15.32
CA GLU A 376 -7.47 35.60 14.71
C GLU A 376 -8.80 36.37 14.79
N LYS A 377 -9.09 36.99 15.91
CA LYS A 377 -10.32 37.79 16.09
C LYS A 377 -10.33 39.02 15.17
N ARG A 378 -9.22 39.71 15.05
CA ARG A 378 -9.09 40.90 14.18
C ARG A 378 -9.31 40.56 12.72
N ILE A 379 -8.68 39.48 12.24
CA ILE A 379 -8.87 39.01 10.86
C ILE A 379 -10.34 38.65 10.59
N ARG A 380 -10.96 37.85 11.48
CA ARG A 380 -12.38 37.47 11.34
C ARG A 380 -13.30 38.68 11.36
N GLN A 381 -13.04 39.67 12.19
CA GLN A 381 -13.84 40.89 12.23
C GLN A 381 -13.72 41.71 10.97
N ALA A 382 -12.48 41.94 10.46
CA ALA A 382 -12.22 42.68 9.24
C ALA A 382 -12.95 42.02 8.03
N GLU A 383 -12.80 40.73 7.85
CA GLU A 383 -13.44 39.98 6.76
C GLU A 383 -14.96 39.92 6.88
N ASN A 384 -15.52 39.68 8.07
CA ASN A 384 -16.98 39.66 8.26
C ASN A 384 -17.61 41.01 7.99
N ASN A 385 -16.92 42.13 8.28
CA ASN A 385 -17.43 43.47 7.95
C ASN A 385 -17.59 43.64 6.44
N ILE A 386 -16.62 43.18 5.64
CA ILE A 386 -16.73 43.26 4.17
C ILE A 386 -17.81 42.31 3.65
N ILE A 387 -17.84 41.05 4.08
CA ILE A 387 -18.83 40.06 3.66
C ILE A 387 -20.26 40.53 3.95
N ASN A 388 -20.48 41.19 5.08
CA ASN A 388 -21.82 41.70 5.48
C ASN A 388 -22.21 42.97 4.72
N ASN A 389 -21.24 43.82 4.33
CA ASN A 389 -21.49 45.03 3.57
C ASN A 389 -21.61 44.79 2.06
N SER A 390 -21.30 43.60 1.58
CA SER A 390 -21.40 43.19 0.16
C SER A 390 -22.73 42.49 -0.15
N LYS A 391 -23.62 42.35 0.83
CA LYS A 391 -24.99 41.88 0.70
C LYS A 391 -25.96 43.05 0.65
#